data_cba929c90a0efe2e167eba7a272c4bb4
#
_entry.id   cba929c90a0efe2e167eba7a272c4bb4
#
_cell.length_a   1.000
_cell.length_b   1.000
_cell.length_c   1.000
_cell.angle_alpha   90.00
_cell.angle_beta   90.00
_cell.angle_gamma   90.00
#
_symmetry.space_group_name_H-M   'P 1'
#
loop_
_entity.id
_entity.type
_entity.pdbx_description
1 polymer ?
#
loop_
_entity_poly.entity_id
_entity_poly.type
_entity_poly.pdbx_seq_one_letter_code
_entity_poly.pdbx_strand_id
1 'polypeptide(L)'
;MKKAISTDKAPAAIGPYSQAIEVNGMVYTSGVIPVVPSTGEIPEGAAAQADQAIGNLAALLKEAGTSTENVVKTTVFIKNIDRKSVV
;
A
#
# COMPACT_ATOMS: atom_id res chain seq x y z
N MET A 1 -8.94 -20.62 2.45
CA MET A 1 -8.97 -19.95 3.75
C MET A 1 -8.39 -18.56 3.64
N LYS A 2 -8.96 -17.59 4.31
CA LYS A 2 -8.42 -16.24 4.23
C LYS A 2 -7.70 -15.83 5.52
N LYS A 3 -6.69 -15.02 5.34
CA LYS A 3 -5.84 -14.60 6.43
C LYS A 3 -5.63 -13.08 6.34
N ALA A 4 -5.87 -12.38 7.43
CA ALA A 4 -5.62 -10.95 7.51
C ALA A 4 -4.12 -10.70 7.70
N ILE A 5 -3.62 -9.68 7.02
CA ILE A 5 -2.21 -9.32 7.06
C ILE A 5 -2.09 -7.88 7.55
N SER A 6 -1.17 -7.63 8.46
CA SER A 6 -0.92 -6.28 8.96
C SER A 6 0.55 -6.09 9.29
N THR A 7 1.01 -4.86 9.20
CA THR A 7 2.39 -4.49 9.53
C THR A 7 2.42 -3.04 10.00
N ASP A 8 3.37 -2.72 10.88
CA ASP A 8 3.58 -1.34 11.31
C ASP A 8 4.51 -0.58 10.37
N LYS A 9 5.01 -1.25 9.34
CA LYS A 9 5.88 -0.63 8.33
C LYS A 9 5.11 -0.11 7.13
N ALA A 10 3.80 -0.14 7.21
CA ALA A 10 2.89 0.49 6.27
C ALA A 10 1.82 1.20 7.09
N PRO A 11 1.11 2.18 6.50
CA PRO A 11 0.07 2.89 7.25
C PRO A 11 -0.95 1.93 7.84
N ALA A 12 -1.30 2.14 9.10
CA ALA A 12 -2.24 1.28 9.80
C ALA A 12 -3.65 1.42 9.19
N ALA A 13 -4.41 0.34 9.27
CA ALA A 13 -5.81 0.39 8.87
C ALA A 13 -6.59 1.29 9.83
N ILE A 14 -7.33 2.23 9.28
CA ILE A 14 -8.19 3.12 10.06
C ILE A 14 -9.62 2.71 9.75
N GLY A 15 -10.30 2.17 10.75
CA GLY A 15 -11.65 1.66 10.57
C GLY A 15 -11.68 0.14 10.46
N PRO A 16 -12.83 -0.43 10.14
CA PRO A 16 -13.04 -1.88 10.20
C PRO A 16 -12.59 -2.60 8.92
N TYR A 17 -11.29 -2.51 8.61
CA TYR A 17 -10.74 -3.24 7.46
C TYR A 17 -9.31 -3.68 7.77
N SER A 18 -8.84 -4.66 7.01
CA SER A 18 -7.46 -5.14 7.13
C SER A 18 -6.59 -4.47 6.07
N GLN A 19 -5.27 -4.38 6.33
CA GLN A 19 -4.34 -3.85 5.34
C GLN A 19 -4.26 -4.74 4.11
N ALA A 20 -4.34 -6.05 4.30
CA ALA A 20 -4.35 -7.01 3.20
C ALA A 20 -4.97 -8.32 3.68
N ILE A 21 -5.40 -9.12 2.73
CA ILE A 21 -5.98 -10.43 3.00
C ILE A 21 -5.40 -11.45 2.03
N GLU A 22 -4.98 -12.58 2.55
CA GLU A 22 -4.52 -13.69 1.73
C GLU A 22 -5.65 -14.71 1.59
N VAL A 23 -5.95 -15.10 0.35
CA VAL A 23 -6.98 -16.09 0.03
C VAL A 23 -6.45 -17.00 -1.05
N ASN A 24 -6.37 -18.30 -0.77
CA ASN A 24 -5.97 -19.30 -1.75
C ASN A 24 -4.68 -18.97 -2.50
N GLY A 25 -3.68 -18.48 -1.78
CA GLY A 25 -2.39 -18.16 -2.36
C GLY A 25 -2.31 -16.80 -3.03
N MET A 26 -3.41 -16.05 -3.04
CA MET A 26 -3.42 -14.68 -3.58
C MET A 26 -3.52 -13.68 -2.43
N VAL A 27 -2.83 -12.55 -2.59
CA VAL A 27 -2.89 -11.46 -1.62
C VAL A 27 -3.61 -10.26 -2.25
N TYR A 28 -4.62 -9.79 -1.55
CA TYR A 28 -5.40 -8.62 -1.97
C TYR A 28 -5.16 -7.51 -0.96
N THR A 29 -4.59 -6.39 -1.40
CA THR A 29 -4.38 -5.25 -0.52
C THR A 29 -5.59 -4.33 -0.54
N SER A 30 -5.85 -3.70 0.60
CA SER A 30 -7.01 -2.80 0.74
C SER A 30 -6.78 -1.46 0.07
N GLY A 31 -5.57 -1.12 -0.22
CA GLY A 31 -5.22 0.17 -0.75
C GLY A 31 -4.06 0.72 0.05
N VAL A 32 -3.13 1.34 -0.64
CA VAL A 32 -1.92 1.85 0.00
C VAL A 32 -1.78 3.31 -0.37
N ILE A 33 -1.73 4.17 0.64
CA ILE A 33 -1.58 5.60 0.45
C ILE A 33 -0.15 6.02 0.77
N PRO A 34 0.30 7.18 0.28
CA PRO A 34 1.69 7.61 0.43
C PRO A 34 1.96 8.28 1.77
N VAL A 35 1.53 7.66 2.86
CA VAL A 35 1.78 8.18 4.20
C VAL A 35 3.01 7.52 4.78
N VAL A 36 3.93 8.32 5.34
CA VAL A 36 5.09 7.81 6.04
C VAL A 36 4.61 7.20 7.36
N PRO A 37 4.77 5.89 7.57
CA PRO A 37 4.16 5.23 8.75
C PRO A 37 4.65 5.78 10.09
N SER A 38 5.91 6.20 10.15
CA SER A 38 6.49 6.65 11.40
C SER A 38 6.09 8.07 11.78
N THR A 39 5.69 8.90 10.83
CA THR A 39 5.39 10.31 11.07
C THR A 39 3.97 10.72 10.75
N GLY A 40 3.29 9.96 9.91
CA GLY A 40 1.94 10.31 9.45
C GLY A 40 1.93 11.37 8.37
N GLU A 41 3.10 11.77 7.87
CA GLU A 41 3.19 12.81 6.86
C GLU A 41 3.07 12.25 5.45
N ILE A 42 2.62 13.10 4.52
CA ILE A 42 2.52 12.75 3.11
C ILE A 42 3.55 13.60 2.37
N PRO A 43 4.47 12.97 1.60
CA PRO A 43 5.46 13.71 0.84
C PRO A 43 4.81 14.61 -0.21
N GLU A 44 5.50 15.66 -0.60
CA GLU A 44 5.03 16.55 -1.66
C GLU A 44 5.48 16.05 -3.02
N GLY A 45 4.59 16.18 -4.00
CA GLY A 45 4.90 15.85 -5.38
C GLY A 45 4.59 14.40 -5.72
N ALA A 46 4.25 14.18 -6.99
CA ALA A 46 3.82 12.86 -7.46
C ALA A 46 4.92 11.81 -7.35
N ALA A 47 6.15 12.19 -7.68
CA ALA A 47 7.26 11.22 -7.64
C ALA A 47 7.52 10.73 -6.22
N ALA A 48 7.56 11.66 -5.25
CA ALA A 48 7.79 11.30 -3.85
C ALA A 48 6.62 10.51 -3.28
N GLN A 49 5.41 10.87 -3.66
CA GLN A 49 4.22 10.16 -3.20
C GLN A 49 4.17 8.75 -3.79
N ALA A 50 4.48 8.59 -5.06
CA ALA A 50 4.52 7.27 -5.69
C ALA A 50 5.58 6.39 -5.03
N ASP A 51 6.74 6.95 -4.77
CA ASP A 51 7.83 6.23 -4.13
C ASP A 51 7.44 5.76 -2.73
N GLN A 52 6.80 6.64 -1.95
CA GLN A 52 6.35 6.28 -0.61
C GLN A 52 5.25 5.22 -0.65
N ALA A 53 4.30 5.34 -1.56
CA ALA A 53 3.22 4.36 -1.69
C ALA A 53 3.78 2.99 -2.08
N ILE A 54 4.73 2.95 -3.00
CA ILE A 54 5.36 1.70 -3.41
C ILE A 54 6.16 1.10 -2.26
N GLY A 55 6.85 1.93 -1.49
CA GLY A 55 7.57 1.46 -0.31
C GLY A 55 6.63 0.86 0.73
N ASN A 56 5.49 1.51 0.97
CA ASN A 56 4.49 0.98 1.88
C ASN A 56 3.92 -0.35 1.37
N LEU A 57 3.67 -0.44 0.07
CA LEU A 57 3.20 -1.67 -0.53
C LEU A 57 4.24 -2.78 -0.41
N ALA A 58 5.50 -2.48 -0.66
CA ALA A 58 6.57 -3.46 -0.55
C ALA A 58 6.67 -4.02 0.88
N ALA A 59 6.52 -3.15 1.88
CA ALA A 59 6.55 -3.57 3.28
C ALA A 59 5.39 -4.53 3.58
N LEU A 60 4.21 -4.21 3.07
CA LEU A 60 3.03 -5.04 3.27
C LEU A 60 3.18 -6.40 2.58
N LEU A 61 3.72 -6.40 1.35
CA LEU A 61 3.96 -7.64 0.62
C LEU A 61 4.99 -8.52 1.32
N LYS A 62 6.02 -7.90 1.89
CA LYS A 62 7.02 -8.63 2.65
C LYS A 62 6.40 -9.31 3.87
N GLU A 63 5.51 -8.61 4.56
CA GLU A 63 4.78 -9.18 5.69
C GLU A 63 3.91 -10.36 5.24
N ALA A 64 3.38 -10.28 4.03
CA ALA A 64 2.58 -11.35 3.45
C ALA A 64 3.41 -12.53 2.95
N GLY A 65 4.72 -12.41 2.96
CA GLY A 65 5.62 -13.48 2.50
C GLY A 65 5.87 -13.47 1.01
N THR A 66 5.67 -12.33 0.34
CA THR A 66 5.88 -12.20 -1.10
C THR A 66 6.71 -10.94 -1.40
N SER A 67 6.70 -10.50 -2.63
CA SER A 67 7.45 -9.32 -3.07
C SER A 67 6.77 -8.66 -4.25
N THR A 68 7.27 -7.48 -4.62
CA THR A 68 6.72 -6.73 -5.76
C THR A 68 6.86 -7.47 -7.08
N GLU A 69 7.79 -8.38 -7.20
CA GLU A 69 7.98 -9.18 -8.40
C GLU A 69 6.77 -10.06 -8.72
N ASN A 70 5.97 -10.38 -7.72
CA ASN A 70 4.83 -11.27 -7.87
C ASN A 70 3.50 -10.53 -8.01
N VAL A 71 3.54 -9.21 -8.17
CA VAL A 71 2.33 -8.42 -8.36
C VAL A 71 1.78 -8.67 -9.76
N VAL A 72 0.50 -9.02 -9.84
CA VAL A 72 -0.16 -9.30 -11.13
C VAL A 72 -1.04 -8.17 -11.62
N LYS A 73 -1.48 -7.30 -10.69
CA LYS A 73 -2.35 -6.19 -11.05
C LYS A 73 -2.29 -5.09 -10.00
N THR A 74 -2.24 -3.86 -10.45
CA THR A 74 -2.41 -2.69 -9.58
C THR A 74 -3.41 -1.73 -10.18
N THR A 75 -4.04 -0.94 -9.32
CA THR A 75 -4.88 0.19 -9.73
C THR A 75 -4.39 1.41 -8.99
N VAL A 76 -4.15 2.49 -9.73
CA VAL A 76 -3.64 3.73 -9.15
C VAL A 76 -4.63 4.85 -9.43
N PHE A 77 -5.01 5.56 -8.37
CA PHE A 77 -5.87 6.73 -8.49
C PHE A 77 -5.03 7.98 -8.33
N ILE A 78 -5.16 8.91 -9.26
CA ILE A 78 -4.42 10.16 -9.26
C ILE A 78 -5.42 11.29 -9.07
N LYS A 79 -5.23 12.06 -7.99
CA LYS A 79 -6.14 13.14 -7.65
C LYS A 79 -6.13 14.25 -8.68
N ASN A 80 -4.96 14.57 -9.20
CA ASN A 80 -4.78 15.64 -10.18
C ASN A 80 -3.80 15.18 -11.25
N ILE A 81 -4.31 14.94 -12.44
CA ILE A 81 -3.51 14.38 -13.52
C ILE A 81 -2.36 15.30 -13.93
N ASP A 82 -2.54 16.62 -13.81
CA ASP A 82 -1.50 17.58 -14.13
C ASP A 82 -0.47 17.71 -13.03
N ARG A 83 -0.89 17.54 -11.78
CA ARG A 83 -0.03 17.64 -10.61
C ARG A 83 0.50 16.29 -10.17
N LYS A 84 -0.09 15.24 -10.67
CA LYS A 84 0.35 13.87 -10.43
C LYS A 84 0.39 13.53 -8.95
N SER A 85 -0.62 13.95 -8.21
CA SER A 85 -0.77 13.52 -6.84
C SER A 85 -1.40 12.14 -6.83
N VAL A 86 -0.83 11.24 -6.04
CA VAL A 86 -1.36 9.89 -5.88
C VAL A 86 -2.31 9.87 -4.69
N VAL A 87 -3.47 9.33 -4.89
CA VAL A 87 -4.49 9.24 -3.84
C VAL A 87 -4.58 7.85 -3.26
#